data_9fcca5c62f046824ab241f4928324ad0
#
_entry.id   9fcca5c62f046824ab241f4928324ad0
#
_cell.length_a   1.000
_cell.length_b   1.000
_cell.length_c   1.000
_cell.angle_alpha   90.00
_cell.angle_beta   90.00
_cell.angle_gamma   90.00
#
_symmetry.space_group_name_H-M   'P 1'
#
loop_
_entity.id
_entity.type
_entity.pdbx_description
1 polymer ?
#
loop_
_entity_poly.entity_id
_entity_poly.type
_entity_poly.pdbx_seq_one_letter_code
_entity_poly.pdbx_strand_id
1 'polypeptide(L)'
;MPTRSTEGALRRDLLKESFSHGSIGLKLLGGPIDPRSPSIFQMDIQQSPRFGEYFRIWPGARDNEIEALSFDEPRRQLVLRVKEPRRRFLQVVPKSSWTRQAEVEERARASGGRIVSETRHDWRLELWTPDEERRFLCGMDDLHLFVAQVKEGDTVAQARESLKPWVVREAEAVWPGHILRQGEWFFLPLSADETERLAAHLGAWPRSLKHRCPVEPGRRPHVADGVVTIDRRIKARHRERRLPEVYAQGTVNHPDLRLNGWRKVVRNREVNAAADKRVWWID
;
A
#
# COMPACT_ATOMS: atom_id res chain seq x y z
N MET A 1 38.21 9.19 -10.29
CA MET A 1 36.76 9.35 -10.13
C MET A 1 36.07 8.05 -10.60
N PRO A 2 35.27 7.37 -9.78
CA PRO A 2 34.53 6.20 -10.22
C PRO A 2 33.56 6.61 -11.32
N THR A 3 33.53 5.86 -12.40
CA THR A 3 32.63 6.14 -13.54
C THR A 3 31.18 5.88 -13.10
N ARG A 4 30.21 6.64 -13.61
CA ARG A 4 28.76 6.52 -13.34
C ARG A 4 28.22 5.06 -13.46
N SER A 5 28.91 4.21 -14.20
CA SER A 5 28.62 2.78 -14.35
C SER A 5 28.89 1.98 -13.06
N THR A 6 29.96 2.34 -12.33
CA THR A 6 30.37 1.65 -11.08
C THR A 6 29.40 1.95 -9.92
N GLU A 7 28.86 3.17 -9.88
CA GLU A 7 27.95 3.61 -8.82
C GLU A 7 26.56 2.91 -8.90
N GLY A 8 26.05 2.71 -10.11
CA GLY A 8 24.80 1.99 -10.33
C GLY A 8 24.90 0.49 -10.03
N ALA A 9 26.08 -0.13 -10.25
CA ALA A 9 26.35 -1.51 -9.89
C ALA A 9 26.42 -1.66 -8.35
N LEU A 10 27.15 -0.77 -7.67
CA LEU A 10 27.30 -0.77 -6.22
C LEU A 10 25.94 -0.66 -5.50
N ARG A 11 25.03 0.19 -5.98
CA ARG A 11 23.68 0.36 -5.42
C ARG A 11 22.81 -0.90 -5.59
N ARG A 12 22.93 -1.59 -6.72
CA ARG A 12 22.22 -2.86 -6.96
C ARG A 12 22.71 -3.97 -6.04
N ASP A 13 23.97 -4.00 -5.75
CA ASP A 13 24.57 -5.01 -4.87
C ASP A 13 24.19 -4.76 -3.41
N LEU A 14 24.19 -3.52 -2.94
CA LEU A 14 23.70 -3.14 -1.61
C LEU A 14 22.21 -3.51 -1.42
N LEU A 15 21.38 -3.30 -2.45
CA LEU A 15 19.97 -3.68 -2.38
C LEU A 15 19.82 -5.21 -2.28
N LYS A 16 20.55 -5.97 -3.10
CA LYS A 16 20.56 -7.44 -3.02
C LYS A 16 21.02 -7.94 -1.63
N GLU A 17 22.06 -7.34 -1.10
CA GLU A 17 22.59 -7.67 0.23
C GLU A 17 21.52 -7.42 1.32
N SER A 18 20.85 -6.27 1.30
CA SER A 18 19.78 -5.94 2.25
C SER A 18 18.63 -6.96 2.23
N PHE A 19 18.22 -7.41 1.06
CA PHE A 19 17.19 -8.46 0.94
C PHE A 19 17.70 -9.84 1.33
N SER A 20 18.99 -10.13 1.09
CA SER A 20 19.62 -11.41 1.44
C SER A 20 19.71 -11.58 2.95
N HIS A 21 20.03 -10.53 3.71
CA HIS A 21 20.05 -10.56 5.17
C HIS A 21 18.70 -11.03 5.75
N GLY A 22 17.58 -10.68 5.13
CA GLY A 22 16.24 -11.14 5.53
C GLY A 22 15.85 -12.50 4.97
N SER A 23 16.71 -13.16 4.21
CA SER A 23 16.34 -14.34 3.42
C SER A 23 15.07 -14.07 2.59
N ILE A 24 14.96 -12.85 2.05
CA ILE A 24 13.82 -12.39 1.24
C ILE A 24 14.22 -12.50 -0.22
N GLY A 25 13.43 -13.25 -0.99
CA GLY A 25 13.65 -13.42 -2.43
C GLY A 25 13.58 -12.09 -3.18
N LEU A 26 14.61 -11.76 -3.97
CA LEU A 26 14.69 -10.55 -4.79
C LEU A 26 15.14 -10.86 -6.21
N LYS A 27 14.41 -10.30 -7.20
CA LYS A 27 14.82 -10.28 -8.61
C LYS A 27 14.84 -8.83 -9.10
N LEU A 28 16.04 -8.34 -9.39
CA LEU A 28 16.20 -7.04 -10.08
C LEU A 28 15.96 -7.24 -11.57
N LEU A 29 15.08 -6.42 -12.13
CA LEU A 29 14.70 -6.50 -13.53
C LEU A 29 15.64 -5.65 -14.41
N GLY A 30 15.82 -6.08 -15.66
CA GLY A 30 16.50 -5.29 -16.71
C GLY A 30 15.60 -4.33 -17.47
N GLY A 31 14.28 -4.35 -17.20
CA GLY A 31 13.28 -3.50 -17.82
C GLY A 31 12.08 -3.29 -16.90
N PRO A 32 11.20 -2.32 -17.24
CA PRO A 32 10.06 -1.94 -16.40
C PRO A 32 9.00 -3.04 -16.32
N ILE A 33 8.32 -3.10 -15.16
CA ILE A 33 7.12 -3.93 -14.97
C ILE A 33 5.97 -3.34 -15.80
N ASP A 34 5.77 -2.01 -15.68
CA ASP A 34 4.86 -1.27 -16.56
C ASP A 34 5.66 -0.48 -17.61
N PRO A 35 5.61 -0.88 -18.89
CA PRO A 35 6.31 -0.18 -19.96
C PRO A 35 5.89 1.27 -20.19
N ARG A 36 4.71 1.68 -19.67
CA ARG A 36 4.20 3.06 -19.80
C ARG A 36 4.91 4.03 -18.86
N SER A 37 5.61 3.52 -17.85
CA SER A 37 6.30 4.32 -16.83
C SER A 37 7.74 3.84 -16.60
N PRO A 38 8.59 3.79 -17.64
CA PRO A 38 9.90 3.15 -17.57
C PRO A 38 10.91 3.86 -16.66
N SER A 39 10.70 5.12 -16.37
CA SER A 39 11.59 5.93 -15.51
C SER A 39 11.27 5.84 -14.02
N ILE A 40 10.09 5.34 -13.68
CA ILE A 40 9.59 5.29 -12.29
C ILE A 40 10.04 3.98 -11.65
N PHE A 41 10.38 4.03 -10.36
CA PHE A 41 10.60 2.83 -9.55
C PHE A 41 9.33 1.99 -9.47
N GLN A 42 9.47 0.69 -9.71
CA GLN A 42 8.37 -0.26 -9.69
C GLN A 42 8.77 -1.49 -8.88
N MET A 43 7.85 -1.97 -8.06
CA MET A 43 8.02 -3.18 -7.27
C MET A 43 6.72 -3.96 -7.25
N ASP A 44 6.81 -5.29 -7.37
CA ASP A 44 5.70 -6.20 -7.15
C ASP A 44 6.18 -7.49 -6.45
N ILE A 45 5.22 -8.30 -6.01
CA ILE A 45 5.46 -9.62 -5.43
C ILE A 45 5.00 -10.67 -6.44
N GLN A 46 5.89 -11.63 -6.69
CA GLN A 46 5.61 -12.76 -7.56
C GLN A 46 5.78 -14.06 -6.82
N GLN A 47 5.08 -15.09 -7.29
CA GLN A 47 5.20 -16.43 -6.77
C GLN A 47 5.87 -17.36 -7.79
N SER A 48 6.83 -18.13 -7.33
CA SER A 48 7.50 -19.16 -8.11
C SER A 48 7.26 -20.53 -7.47
N PRO A 49 6.91 -21.57 -8.25
CA PRO A 49 6.80 -22.93 -7.71
C PRO A 49 8.09 -23.45 -7.05
N ARG A 50 9.26 -22.94 -7.50
CA ARG A 50 10.58 -23.37 -7.01
C ARG A 50 11.09 -22.56 -5.83
N PHE A 51 10.78 -21.27 -5.76
CA PHE A 51 11.41 -20.33 -4.80
C PHE A 51 10.42 -19.68 -3.84
N GLY A 52 9.12 -20.01 -3.93
CA GLY A 52 8.09 -19.31 -3.15
C GLY A 52 7.84 -17.88 -3.64
N GLU A 53 7.47 -17.02 -2.73
CA GLU A 53 7.26 -15.60 -3.02
C GLU A 53 8.59 -14.84 -3.09
N TYR A 54 8.68 -13.86 -4.01
CA TYR A 54 9.84 -12.99 -4.16
C TYR A 54 9.43 -11.63 -4.71
N PHE A 55 10.21 -10.59 -4.37
CA PHE A 55 10.07 -9.27 -4.94
C PHE A 55 10.68 -9.19 -6.33
N ARG A 56 9.97 -8.56 -7.26
CA ARG A 56 10.54 -8.04 -8.49
C ARG A 56 10.67 -6.54 -8.38
N ILE A 57 11.86 -6.02 -8.63
CA ILE A 57 12.13 -4.58 -8.57
C ILE A 57 12.69 -4.12 -9.91
N TRP A 58 12.05 -3.10 -10.46
CA TRP A 58 12.59 -2.26 -11.50
C TRP A 58 13.05 -0.94 -10.86
N PRO A 59 14.36 -0.62 -10.86
CA PRO A 59 14.87 0.59 -10.22
C PRO A 59 14.43 1.90 -10.88
N GLY A 60 13.89 1.83 -12.10
CA GLY A 60 13.55 3.01 -12.87
C GLY A 60 14.76 3.64 -13.56
N ALA A 61 14.74 4.97 -13.70
CA ALA A 61 15.83 5.70 -14.31
C ALA A 61 17.12 5.63 -13.50
N ARG A 62 18.28 5.81 -14.15
CA ARG A 62 19.61 5.65 -13.52
C ARG A 62 19.89 6.64 -12.40
N ASP A 63 19.24 7.78 -12.40
CA ASP A 63 19.33 8.83 -11.42
C ASP A 63 18.33 8.70 -10.25
N ASN A 64 17.49 7.63 -10.24
CA ASN A 64 16.73 7.25 -9.04
C ASN A 64 17.70 6.79 -7.97
N GLU A 65 17.47 7.25 -6.73
CA GLU A 65 18.20 6.78 -5.56
C GLU A 65 17.31 5.77 -4.81
N ILE A 66 17.84 4.58 -4.57
CA ILE A 66 17.16 3.54 -3.81
C ILE A 66 18.09 3.10 -2.68
N GLU A 67 17.61 3.18 -1.46
CA GLU A 67 18.37 2.90 -0.26
C GLU A 67 17.54 2.08 0.73
N ALA A 68 18.14 1.05 1.31
CA ALA A 68 17.60 0.37 2.48
C ALA A 68 17.97 1.15 3.73
N LEU A 69 17.00 1.79 4.38
CA LEU A 69 17.24 2.63 5.57
C LEU A 69 17.42 1.81 6.83
N SER A 70 16.66 0.74 6.98
CA SER A 70 16.74 -0.14 8.14
C SER A 70 16.26 -1.54 7.79
N PHE A 71 16.71 -2.49 8.59
CA PHE A 71 16.32 -3.88 8.53
C PHE A 71 16.02 -4.41 9.94
N ASP A 72 14.91 -5.14 10.08
CA ASP A 72 14.50 -5.85 11.31
C ASP A 72 14.60 -7.35 11.01
N GLU A 73 15.70 -7.96 11.45
CA GLU A 73 16.00 -9.37 11.19
C GLU A 73 14.95 -10.32 11.77
N PRO A 74 14.51 -10.19 13.04
CA PRO A 74 13.48 -11.05 13.62
C PRO A 74 12.16 -11.03 12.81
N ARG A 75 11.79 -9.89 12.27
CA ARG A 75 10.57 -9.73 11.46
C ARG A 75 10.78 -9.98 9.99
N ARG A 76 12.05 -10.05 9.55
CA ARG A 76 12.41 -10.12 8.13
C ARG A 76 11.75 -8.98 7.33
N GLN A 77 11.85 -7.76 7.84
CA GLN A 77 11.25 -6.56 7.26
C GLN A 77 12.31 -5.48 7.08
N LEU A 78 12.16 -4.67 6.05
CA LEU A 78 13.06 -3.55 5.77
C LEU A 78 12.27 -2.32 5.31
N VAL A 79 12.90 -1.15 5.48
CA VAL A 79 12.40 0.11 4.94
C VAL A 79 13.27 0.51 3.76
N LEU A 80 12.63 0.68 2.59
CA LEU A 80 13.26 1.25 1.41
C LEU A 80 12.88 2.71 1.28
N ARG A 81 13.86 3.56 0.99
CA ARG A 81 13.67 4.92 0.52
C ARG A 81 13.95 4.98 -0.97
N VAL A 82 13.05 5.60 -1.72
CA VAL A 82 13.17 5.82 -3.16
C VAL A 82 13.04 7.30 -3.42
N LYS A 83 14.10 7.91 -3.97
CA LYS A 83 14.09 9.29 -4.45
C LYS A 83 14.08 9.31 -5.97
N GLU A 84 13.14 10.01 -6.53
CA GLU A 84 12.93 10.15 -7.96
C GLU A 84 13.03 11.63 -8.31
N PRO A 85 14.16 12.09 -8.86
CA PRO A 85 14.34 13.49 -9.18
C PRO A 85 13.36 13.95 -10.27
N ARG A 86 13.07 15.21 -10.27
CA ARG A 86 12.22 15.86 -11.30
C ARG A 86 12.76 15.58 -12.69
N ARG A 87 11.88 15.12 -13.61
CA ARG A 87 12.25 14.78 -14.99
C ARG A 87 11.27 15.36 -15.98
N ARG A 88 11.85 15.75 -17.10
CA ARG A 88 11.10 16.13 -18.29
C ARG A 88 10.72 14.88 -19.08
N PHE A 89 9.49 14.80 -19.55
CA PHE A 89 9.03 13.75 -20.45
C PHE A 89 8.07 14.34 -21.51
N LEU A 90 7.97 13.64 -22.63
CA LEU A 90 7.05 13.98 -23.69
C LEU A 90 5.82 13.06 -23.62
N GLN A 91 4.64 13.64 -23.61
CA GLN A 91 3.39 12.92 -23.67
C GLN A 91 2.63 13.29 -24.95
N VAL A 92 2.15 12.26 -25.66
CA VAL A 92 1.25 12.44 -26.80
C VAL A 92 -0.18 12.31 -26.28
N VAL A 93 -1.00 13.32 -26.53
CA VAL A 93 -2.44 13.34 -26.20
C VAL A 93 -3.22 13.34 -27.51
N PRO A 94 -3.94 12.27 -27.84
CA PRO A 94 -4.76 12.21 -29.05
C PRO A 94 -5.85 13.29 -29.01
N LYS A 95 -6.08 13.94 -30.14
CA LYS A 95 -7.23 14.82 -30.35
C LYS A 95 -8.48 13.95 -30.52
N SER A 96 -9.46 14.17 -29.66
CA SER A 96 -10.78 13.54 -29.76
C SER A 96 -11.85 14.64 -29.68
N SER A 97 -13.06 14.33 -30.10
CA SER A 97 -14.21 15.24 -29.95
C SER A 97 -14.50 15.64 -28.49
N TRP A 98 -13.93 14.91 -27.53
CA TRP A 98 -14.10 15.13 -26.08
C TRP A 98 -12.94 15.86 -25.43
N THR A 99 -11.80 15.99 -26.14
CA THR A 99 -10.59 16.61 -25.57
C THR A 99 -10.53 18.08 -26.01
N ARG A 100 -10.70 18.99 -25.05
CA ARG A 100 -10.63 20.43 -25.30
C ARG A 100 -9.18 20.91 -25.16
N GLN A 101 -8.74 21.81 -26.05
CA GLN A 101 -7.41 22.39 -26.00
C GLN A 101 -7.10 23.03 -24.63
N ALA A 102 -8.07 23.77 -24.05
CA ALA A 102 -7.92 24.41 -22.74
C ALA A 102 -7.59 23.42 -21.61
N GLU A 103 -8.18 22.20 -21.64
CA GLU A 103 -7.91 21.15 -20.65
C GLU A 103 -6.48 20.60 -20.80
N VAL A 104 -6.01 20.49 -22.05
CA VAL A 104 -4.65 20.05 -22.36
C VAL A 104 -3.62 21.10 -21.91
N GLU A 105 -3.91 22.38 -22.13
CA GLU A 105 -3.07 23.50 -21.67
C GLU A 105 -3.03 23.59 -20.16
N GLU A 106 -4.17 23.45 -19.49
CA GLU A 106 -4.24 23.45 -18.03
C GLU A 106 -3.46 22.27 -17.43
N ARG A 107 -3.57 21.08 -18.02
CA ARG A 107 -2.80 19.90 -17.61
C ARG A 107 -1.29 20.11 -17.78
N ALA A 108 -0.88 20.71 -18.91
CA ALA A 108 0.51 21.04 -19.15
C ALA A 108 1.01 22.06 -18.11
N ARG A 109 0.26 23.13 -17.87
CA ARG A 109 0.57 24.17 -16.88
C ARG A 109 0.66 23.62 -15.45
N ALA A 110 -0.29 22.75 -15.06
CA ALA A 110 -0.31 22.12 -13.73
C ALA A 110 0.94 21.30 -13.43
N SER A 111 1.58 20.72 -14.46
CA SER A 111 2.86 20.00 -14.32
C SER A 111 4.10 20.89 -14.49
N GLY A 112 3.93 22.20 -14.69
CA GLY A 112 5.00 23.13 -15.05
C GLY A 112 5.55 22.92 -16.46
N GLY A 113 4.76 22.27 -17.32
CA GLY A 113 5.11 21.98 -18.71
C GLY A 113 4.41 22.90 -19.72
N ARG A 114 4.48 22.50 -21.00
CA ARG A 114 3.90 23.26 -22.12
C ARG A 114 3.52 22.33 -23.28
N ILE A 115 2.68 22.81 -24.19
CA ILE A 115 2.48 22.21 -25.51
C ILE A 115 3.71 22.55 -26.37
N VAL A 116 4.41 21.53 -26.86
CA VAL A 116 5.61 21.72 -27.69
C VAL A 116 5.32 21.59 -29.19
N SER A 117 4.31 20.83 -29.55
CA SER A 117 3.81 20.76 -30.93
C SER A 117 2.35 20.27 -30.96
N GLU A 118 1.68 20.62 -32.04
CA GLU A 118 0.33 20.24 -32.36
C GLU A 118 0.28 19.70 -33.80
N THR A 119 -0.37 18.56 -33.96
CA THR A 119 -0.65 17.96 -35.26
C THR A 119 -2.17 17.92 -35.51
N ARG A 120 -2.60 17.44 -36.66
CA ARG A 120 -4.03 17.21 -36.94
C ARG A 120 -4.67 16.22 -35.97
N HIS A 121 -3.87 15.26 -35.45
CA HIS A 121 -4.38 14.10 -34.69
C HIS A 121 -4.02 14.11 -33.22
N ASP A 122 -3.00 14.88 -32.80
CA ASP A 122 -2.51 14.90 -31.44
C ASP A 122 -1.88 16.23 -31.02
N TRP A 123 -1.73 16.40 -29.69
CA TRP A 123 -0.85 17.37 -29.06
C TRP A 123 0.34 16.65 -28.44
N ARG A 124 1.53 17.25 -28.55
CA ARG A 124 2.72 16.80 -27.82
C ARG A 124 2.99 17.77 -26.69
N LEU A 125 2.93 17.23 -25.47
CA LEU A 125 3.15 17.96 -24.25
C LEU A 125 4.56 17.66 -23.73
N GLU A 126 5.27 18.69 -23.37
CA GLU A 126 6.43 18.61 -22.50
C GLU A 126 5.94 18.77 -21.07
N LEU A 127 6.09 17.75 -20.26
CA LEU A 127 5.62 17.69 -18.88
C LEU A 127 6.79 17.39 -17.95
N TRP A 128 6.60 17.71 -16.67
CA TRP A 128 7.58 17.40 -15.64
C TRP A 128 6.98 16.43 -14.61
N THR A 129 7.74 15.41 -14.23
CA THR A 129 7.44 14.67 -13.01
C THR A 129 7.79 15.55 -11.80
N PRO A 130 7.08 15.44 -10.67
CA PRO A 130 7.54 16.08 -9.45
C PRO A 130 8.86 15.46 -8.97
N ASP A 131 9.59 16.18 -8.14
CA ASP A 131 10.59 15.60 -7.24
C ASP A 131 9.85 14.80 -6.20
N GLU A 132 10.15 13.50 -6.07
CA GLU A 132 9.38 12.63 -5.21
C GLU A 132 10.30 11.74 -4.34
N GLU A 133 10.02 11.73 -3.06
CA GLU A 133 10.61 10.77 -2.13
C GLU A 133 9.50 9.88 -1.57
N ARG A 134 9.68 8.57 -1.71
CA ARG A 134 8.74 7.56 -1.22
C ARG A 134 9.45 6.58 -0.31
N ARG A 135 8.75 6.12 0.70
CA ARG A 135 9.22 5.07 1.59
C ARG A 135 8.32 3.86 1.49
N PHE A 136 8.92 2.68 1.56
CA PHE A 136 8.20 1.42 1.48
C PHE A 136 8.66 0.53 2.64
N LEU A 137 7.70 0.09 3.45
CA LEU A 137 7.91 -1.02 4.35
C LEU A 137 7.63 -2.31 3.60
N CYS A 138 8.59 -3.21 3.51
CA CYS A 138 8.44 -4.47 2.80
C CYS A 138 9.17 -5.62 3.51
N GLY A 139 8.75 -6.84 3.23
CA GLY A 139 9.31 -8.05 3.83
C GLY A 139 8.27 -9.11 4.06
N MET A 140 8.45 -9.89 5.11
CA MET A 140 7.50 -10.92 5.53
C MET A 140 6.45 -10.35 6.48
N ASP A 141 5.20 -10.71 6.27
CA ASP A 141 4.14 -10.62 7.27
C ASP A 141 3.58 -12.03 7.44
N ASP A 142 3.85 -12.63 8.60
CA ASP A 142 3.60 -14.03 8.88
C ASP A 142 4.20 -14.98 7.82
N LEU A 143 3.41 -15.45 6.86
CA LEU A 143 3.81 -16.43 5.85
C LEU A 143 3.99 -15.83 4.45
N HIS A 144 3.64 -14.57 4.26
CA HIS A 144 3.59 -13.93 2.94
C HIS A 144 4.46 -12.69 2.86
N LEU A 145 4.98 -12.43 1.67
CA LEU A 145 5.60 -11.14 1.39
C LEU A 145 4.53 -10.05 1.30
N PHE A 146 4.87 -8.88 1.81
CA PHE A 146 4.05 -7.69 1.67
C PHE A 146 4.90 -6.48 1.33
N VAL A 147 4.26 -5.44 0.83
CA VAL A 147 4.84 -4.12 0.66
C VAL A 147 3.77 -3.06 0.90
N ALA A 148 4.12 -2.06 1.69
CA ALA A 148 3.25 -0.93 1.99
C ALA A 148 4.01 0.38 1.80
N GLN A 149 3.45 1.32 1.06
CA GLN A 149 3.99 2.68 1.02
C GLN A 149 3.65 3.37 2.34
N VAL A 150 4.67 3.91 3.00
CA VAL A 150 4.54 4.63 4.27
C VAL A 150 4.81 6.13 4.07
N LYS A 151 4.13 6.96 4.86
CA LYS A 151 4.34 8.41 4.78
C LYS A 151 5.66 8.84 5.41
N GLU A 152 6.05 8.16 6.48
CA GLU A 152 7.19 8.50 7.33
C GLU A 152 7.74 7.25 8.02
N GLY A 153 8.93 7.36 8.57
CA GLY A 153 9.60 6.32 9.31
C GLY A 153 10.82 5.78 8.57
N ASP A 154 12.00 5.97 9.17
CA ASP A 154 13.27 5.49 8.63
C ASP A 154 13.65 4.13 9.23
N THR A 155 12.98 3.71 10.31
CA THR A 155 13.10 2.37 10.89
C THR A 155 11.85 1.54 10.67
N VAL A 156 12.00 0.20 10.68
CA VAL A 156 10.85 -0.72 10.57
C VAL A 156 9.81 -0.43 11.65
N ALA A 157 10.23 -0.16 12.89
CA ALA A 157 9.31 0.16 13.98
C ALA A 157 8.49 1.45 13.68
N GLN A 158 9.15 2.52 13.25
CA GLN A 158 8.48 3.78 12.88
C GLN A 158 7.55 3.60 11.67
N ALA A 159 8.00 2.90 10.63
CA ALA A 159 7.19 2.62 9.45
C ALA A 159 5.92 1.84 9.80
N ARG A 160 6.04 0.80 10.64
CA ARG A 160 4.88 0.04 11.17
C ARG A 160 3.94 0.92 11.97
N GLU A 161 4.48 1.81 12.80
CA GLU A 161 3.68 2.76 13.58
C GLU A 161 2.92 3.74 12.68
N SER A 162 3.54 4.22 11.60
CA SER A 162 2.89 5.14 10.66
C SER A 162 1.72 4.50 9.90
N LEU A 163 1.70 3.18 9.75
CA LEU A 163 0.61 2.43 9.15
C LEU A 163 -0.62 2.28 10.07
N LYS A 164 -0.46 2.48 11.38
CA LYS A 164 -1.59 2.35 12.31
C LYS A 164 -2.61 3.47 12.09
N PRO A 165 -3.90 3.16 11.88
CA PRO A 165 -4.96 4.14 11.95
C PRO A 165 -4.99 4.84 13.32
N TRP A 166 -5.46 6.09 13.36
CA TRP A 166 -5.58 6.84 14.61
C TRP A 166 -6.44 6.09 15.64
N VAL A 167 -7.52 5.42 15.21
CA VAL A 167 -8.40 4.63 16.08
C VAL A 167 -7.67 3.46 16.74
N VAL A 168 -6.66 2.89 16.08
CA VAL A 168 -5.82 1.82 16.66
C VAL A 168 -4.92 2.41 17.75
N ARG A 169 -4.29 3.56 17.50
CA ARG A 169 -3.45 4.25 18.48
C ARG A 169 -4.23 4.69 19.72
N GLU A 170 -5.44 5.19 19.53
CA GLU A 170 -6.35 5.49 20.65
C GLU A 170 -6.73 4.23 21.43
N ALA A 171 -7.04 3.14 20.73
CA ALA A 171 -7.36 1.88 21.38
C ALA A 171 -6.16 1.31 22.15
N GLU A 172 -4.93 1.44 21.63
CA GLU A 172 -3.70 1.02 22.35
C GLU A 172 -3.49 1.82 23.64
N ALA A 173 -3.83 3.10 23.65
CA ALA A 173 -3.75 3.92 24.87
C ALA A 173 -4.77 3.50 25.94
N VAL A 174 -5.95 3.04 25.53
CA VAL A 174 -7.02 2.59 26.45
C VAL A 174 -6.83 1.11 26.86
N TRP A 175 -6.38 0.27 25.94
CA TRP A 175 -6.25 -1.18 26.14
C TRP A 175 -4.84 -1.66 25.76
N PRO A 176 -3.78 -1.26 26.47
CA PRO A 176 -2.40 -1.63 26.13
C PRO A 176 -2.21 -3.14 26.16
N GLY A 177 -1.62 -3.68 25.10
CA GLY A 177 -1.37 -5.11 24.95
C GLY A 177 -2.59 -5.97 24.55
N HIS A 178 -3.76 -5.37 24.36
CA HIS A 178 -4.99 -6.11 23.98
C HIS A 178 -5.36 -5.98 22.50
N ILE A 179 -4.61 -5.17 21.74
CA ILE A 179 -4.80 -5.07 20.29
C ILE A 179 -4.11 -6.26 19.62
N LEU A 180 -4.89 -7.05 18.91
CA LEU A 180 -4.35 -8.12 18.10
C LEU A 180 -4.13 -7.63 16.67
N ARG A 181 -3.12 -8.17 15.99
CA ARG A 181 -2.82 -7.84 14.60
C ARG A 181 -2.56 -9.12 13.80
N GLN A 182 -3.04 -9.14 12.57
CA GLN A 182 -2.73 -10.16 11.59
C GLN A 182 -2.69 -9.50 10.20
N GLY A 183 -1.53 -9.53 9.57
CA GLY A 183 -1.34 -8.82 8.31
C GLY A 183 -1.66 -7.32 8.42
N GLU A 184 -2.48 -6.84 7.51
CA GLU A 184 -2.98 -5.46 7.48
C GLU A 184 -4.14 -5.19 8.45
N TRP A 185 -4.60 -6.20 9.21
CA TRP A 185 -5.78 -6.10 10.05
C TRP A 185 -5.44 -5.97 11.52
N PHE A 186 -6.16 -5.06 12.19
CA PHE A 186 -6.16 -4.89 13.64
C PHE A 186 -7.50 -5.33 14.19
N PHE A 187 -7.46 -6.04 15.32
CA PHE A 187 -8.63 -6.54 16.03
C PHE A 187 -8.69 -5.86 17.41
N LEU A 188 -9.54 -4.85 17.52
CA LEU A 188 -9.65 -4.00 18.70
C LEU A 188 -10.65 -4.57 19.70
N PRO A 189 -10.43 -4.48 21.02
CA PRO A 189 -11.47 -4.66 22.01
C PRO A 189 -12.67 -3.76 21.73
N LEU A 190 -13.87 -4.16 22.11
CA LEU A 190 -15.05 -3.33 22.01
C LEU A 190 -15.19 -2.47 23.27
N SER A 191 -15.59 -1.21 23.08
CA SER A 191 -16.13 -0.40 24.19
C SER A 191 -17.48 -0.94 24.65
N ALA A 192 -17.94 -0.47 25.80
CA ALA A 192 -19.27 -0.82 26.32
C ALA A 192 -20.37 -0.46 25.31
N ASP A 193 -20.32 0.73 24.72
CA ASP A 193 -21.28 1.20 23.72
C ASP A 193 -21.25 0.37 22.43
N GLU A 194 -20.05 -0.06 21.99
CA GLU A 194 -19.91 -0.92 20.81
C GLU A 194 -20.46 -2.32 21.09
N THR A 195 -20.24 -2.84 22.29
CA THR A 195 -20.76 -4.13 22.73
C THR A 195 -22.29 -4.12 22.75
N GLU A 196 -22.88 -3.07 23.34
CA GLU A 196 -24.34 -2.91 23.41
C GLU A 196 -24.95 -2.77 22.01
N ARG A 197 -24.37 -1.94 21.15
CA ARG A 197 -24.82 -1.79 19.77
C ARG A 197 -24.76 -3.09 18.97
N LEU A 198 -23.67 -3.84 19.12
CA LEU A 198 -23.51 -5.13 18.45
C LEU A 198 -24.55 -6.14 18.96
N ALA A 199 -24.78 -6.22 20.26
CA ALA A 199 -25.79 -7.09 20.86
C ALA A 199 -27.21 -6.71 20.40
N ALA A 200 -27.56 -5.43 20.39
CA ALA A 200 -28.83 -4.93 19.90
C ALA A 200 -29.01 -5.25 18.41
N HIS A 201 -27.96 -5.05 17.59
CA HIS A 201 -28.01 -5.37 16.17
C HIS A 201 -28.23 -6.86 15.93
N LEU A 202 -27.51 -7.73 16.64
CA LEU A 202 -27.66 -9.18 16.53
C LEU A 202 -29.05 -9.67 17.02
N GLY A 203 -29.57 -9.02 18.08
CA GLY A 203 -30.92 -9.31 18.56
C GLY A 203 -32.01 -8.95 17.55
N ALA A 204 -31.86 -7.79 16.88
CA ALA A 204 -32.82 -7.33 15.85
C ALA A 204 -32.63 -8.07 14.51
N TRP A 205 -31.39 -8.42 14.17
CA TRP A 205 -31.02 -9.01 12.88
C TRP A 205 -30.09 -10.22 13.04
N PRO A 206 -30.56 -11.36 13.57
CA PRO A 206 -29.71 -12.55 13.81
C PRO A 206 -29.03 -13.07 12.54
N ARG A 207 -29.67 -12.92 11.38
CA ARG A 207 -29.13 -13.33 10.07
C ARG A 207 -27.99 -12.42 9.54
N SER A 208 -27.70 -11.31 10.20
CA SER A 208 -26.52 -10.48 9.89
C SER A 208 -25.21 -11.13 10.28
N LEU A 209 -25.22 -12.07 11.23
CA LEU A 209 -24.08 -12.93 11.55
C LEU A 209 -23.80 -13.87 10.39
N LYS A 210 -22.62 -13.72 9.81
CA LYS A 210 -22.11 -14.60 8.76
C LYS A 210 -21.05 -15.51 9.35
N HIS A 211 -21.15 -16.80 9.09
CA HIS A 211 -20.19 -17.79 9.54
C HIS A 211 -19.15 -18.07 8.47
N ARG A 212 -17.89 -18.28 8.89
CA ARG A 212 -16.73 -18.56 8.03
C ARG A 212 -16.69 -17.61 6.82
N CYS A 213 -16.72 -16.33 7.13
CA CYS A 213 -16.86 -15.25 6.16
C CYS A 213 -15.60 -14.38 6.14
N PRO A 214 -15.20 -13.86 4.94
CA PRO A 214 -14.17 -12.85 4.85
C PRO A 214 -14.49 -11.61 5.70
N VAL A 215 -13.51 -11.08 6.43
CA VAL A 215 -13.64 -9.81 7.14
C VAL A 215 -13.77 -8.64 6.16
N GLU A 216 -13.18 -8.79 4.96
CA GLU A 216 -13.38 -7.89 3.81
C GLU A 216 -13.19 -8.70 2.51
N PRO A 217 -13.89 -8.36 1.42
CA PRO A 217 -13.66 -8.97 0.12
C PRO A 217 -12.24 -8.71 -0.38
N GLY A 218 -11.56 -9.73 -0.90
CA GLY A 218 -10.21 -9.64 -1.44
C GLY A 218 -9.77 -10.93 -2.12
N ARG A 219 -8.58 -10.91 -2.70
CA ARG A 219 -8.02 -12.07 -3.41
C ARG A 219 -7.60 -13.20 -2.48
N ARG A 220 -7.09 -12.84 -1.28
CA ARG A 220 -6.72 -13.76 -0.18
C ARG A 220 -7.34 -13.24 1.11
N PRO A 221 -8.66 -13.38 1.27
CA PRO A 221 -9.35 -12.77 2.40
C PRO A 221 -9.01 -13.49 3.70
N HIS A 222 -8.85 -12.71 4.76
CA HIS A 222 -8.86 -13.24 6.11
C HIS A 222 -10.29 -13.68 6.45
N VAL A 223 -10.49 -14.95 6.71
CA VAL A 223 -11.78 -15.56 7.02
C VAL A 223 -11.90 -15.77 8.52
N ALA A 224 -12.92 -15.19 9.14
CA ALA A 224 -13.24 -15.38 10.55
C ALA A 224 -14.44 -16.33 10.75
N ASP A 225 -14.48 -17.00 11.90
CA ASP A 225 -15.59 -17.91 12.26
C ASP A 225 -16.92 -17.19 12.31
N GLY A 226 -16.95 -15.94 12.78
CA GLY A 226 -18.13 -15.10 12.80
C GLY A 226 -17.80 -13.67 12.39
N VAL A 227 -18.58 -13.10 11.47
CA VAL A 227 -18.43 -11.72 10.99
C VAL A 227 -19.79 -11.04 10.96
N VAL A 228 -19.83 -9.80 11.46
CA VAL A 228 -20.98 -8.89 11.37
C VAL A 228 -20.53 -7.57 10.82
N THR A 229 -21.31 -7.01 9.89
CA THR A 229 -21.11 -5.65 9.37
C THR A 229 -22.29 -4.77 9.73
N ILE A 230 -22.02 -3.66 10.40
CA ILE A 230 -23.02 -2.66 10.80
C ILE A 230 -22.75 -1.37 10.03
N ASP A 231 -23.73 -0.89 9.27
CA ASP A 231 -23.64 0.40 8.59
C ASP A 231 -23.88 1.55 9.59
N ARG A 232 -22.80 2.25 9.93
CA ARG A 232 -22.91 3.46 10.74
C ARG A 232 -23.20 4.66 9.84
N ARG A 233 -24.29 5.39 10.16
CA ARG A 233 -24.62 6.63 9.47
C ARG A 233 -23.90 7.80 10.17
N ILE A 234 -23.07 8.52 9.47
CA ILE A 234 -22.40 9.73 9.98
C ILE A 234 -22.89 10.92 9.18
N LYS A 235 -23.42 11.92 9.89
CA LYS A 235 -23.72 13.23 9.29
C LYS A 235 -22.40 14.02 9.17
N ALA A 236 -21.90 14.20 7.95
CA ALA A 236 -20.73 15.01 7.65
C ALA A 236 -21.16 16.21 6.78
N ARG A 237 -21.17 17.39 7.37
CA ARG A 237 -21.51 18.71 6.78
C ARG A 237 -22.84 18.75 6.06
N HIS A 238 -23.17 18.26 4.98
CA HIS A 238 -24.48 18.28 4.31
C HIS A 238 -24.84 16.93 3.65
N ARG A 239 -24.07 15.86 3.96
CA ARG A 239 -24.35 14.53 3.41
C ARG A 239 -24.23 13.47 4.50
N GLU A 240 -25.17 12.55 4.48
CA GLU A 240 -25.07 11.31 5.27
C GLU A 240 -24.07 10.38 4.57
N ARG A 241 -23.03 9.97 5.29
CA ARG A 241 -22.11 8.92 4.82
C ARG A 241 -22.37 7.64 5.59
N ARG A 242 -22.42 6.53 4.87
CA ARG A 242 -22.43 5.21 5.48
C ARG A 242 -20.96 4.75 5.61
N LEU A 243 -20.57 4.44 6.83
CA LEU A 243 -19.27 3.82 7.12
C LEU A 243 -19.56 2.44 7.69
N PRO A 244 -19.18 1.36 6.97
CA PRO A 244 -19.32 0.01 7.51
C PRO A 244 -18.36 -0.17 8.68
N GLU A 245 -18.87 -0.66 9.81
CA GLU A 245 -18.08 -1.16 10.93
C GLU A 245 -18.14 -2.68 10.89
N VAL A 246 -16.98 -3.32 10.84
CA VAL A 246 -16.86 -4.79 10.77
C VAL A 246 -16.45 -5.32 12.14
N TYR A 247 -17.12 -6.35 12.58
CA TYR A 247 -16.84 -7.07 13.83
C TYR A 247 -16.60 -8.53 13.53
N ALA A 248 -15.59 -9.13 14.17
CA ALA A 248 -15.23 -10.53 14.02
C ALA A 248 -15.08 -11.23 15.36
N GLN A 249 -15.32 -12.54 15.37
CA GLN A 249 -15.09 -13.42 16.53
C GLN A 249 -14.60 -14.80 16.10
N GLY A 250 -14.11 -15.57 17.06
CA GLY A 250 -13.63 -16.93 16.87
C GLY A 250 -12.20 -16.94 16.32
N THR A 251 -11.90 -17.86 15.42
CA THR A 251 -10.58 -17.98 14.79
C THR A 251 -10.54 -17.25 13.46
N VAL A 252 -9.47 -16.50 13.21
CA VAL A 252 -9.17 -15.89 11.91
C VAL A 252 -7.99 -16.65 11.30
N ASN A 253 -8.12 -17.08 10.07
CA ASN A 253 -7.09 -17.85 9.36
C ASN A 253 -5.87 -16.99 8.94
N HIS A 254 -4.74 -17.60 8.61
CA HIS A 254 -3.47 -17.08 8.09
C HIS A 254 -2.51 -16.35 9.05
N PRO A 255 -1.77 -17.00 9.93
CA PRO A 255 -2.03 -18.25 10.66
C PRO A 255 -3.22 -18.06 11.63
N ASP A 256 -3.70 -19.12 12.20
CA ASP A 256 -4.89 -19.06 13.06
C ASP A 256 -4.69 -18.10 14.24
N LEU A 257 -5.39 -16.97 14.20
CA LEU A 257 -5.46 -15.97 15.26
C LEU A 257 -6.76 -16.17 16.04
N ARG A 258 -6.66 -16.56 17.30
CA ARG A 258 -7.83 -16.75 18.16
C ARG A 258 -8.28 -15.44 18.79
N LEU A 259 -9.50 -15.04 18.48
CA LEU A 259 -10.14 -13.86 19.05
C LEU A 259 -10.92 -14.24 20.32
N ASN A 260 -10.56 -13.64 21.44
CA ASN A 260 -11.31 -13.81 22.71
C ASN A 260 -12.52 -12.87 22.68
N GLY A 261 -13.67 -13.37 22.20
CA GLY A 261 -14.90 -12.62 22.02
C GLY A 261 -14.92 -11.77 20.73
N TRP A 262 -15.91 -10.90 20.65
CA TRP A 262 -16.07 -9.98 19.54
C TRP A 262 -14.99 -8.91 19.51
N ARG A 263 -14.46 -8.62 18.33
CA ARG A 263 -13.46 -7.57 18.05
C ARG A 263 -13.91 -6.71 16.91
N LYS A 264 -13.66 -5.40 17.01
CA LYS A 264 -13.80 -4.48 15.89
C LYS A 264 -12.61 -4.65 14.96
N VAL A 265 -12.89 -4.82 13.68
CA VAL A 265 -11.86 -5.01 12.64
C VAL A 265 -11.53 -3.67 12.02
N VAL A 266 -10.24 -3.33 11.96
CA VAL A 266 -9.73 -2.09 11.39
C VAL A 266 -8.56 -2.41 10.48
N ARG A 267 -8.60 -1.93 9.24
CA ARG A 267 -7.49 -2.08 8.30
C ARG A 267 -6.41 -1.03 8.56
N ASN A 268 -5.15 -1.39 8.30
CA ASN A 268 -4.04 -0.44 8.36
C ASN A 268 -4.20 0.72 7.34
N ARG A 269 -3.36 1.75 7.48
CA ARG A 269 -3.34 2.89 6.55
C ARG A 269 -2.32 2.67 5.44
N GLU A 270 -2.38 1.57 4.75
CA GLU A 270 -1.64 1.46 3.50
C GLU A 270 -2.08 2.61 2.59
N VAL A 271 -1.12 3.40 2.16
CA VAL A 271 -1.37 4.34 1.08
C VAL A 271 -1.65 3.44 -0.12
N ASN A 272 -2.91 3.40 -0.53
CA ASN A 272 -3.33 2.64 -1.69
C ASN A 272 -2.61 3.24 -2.90
N ALA A 273 -1.43 2.74 -3.20
CA ALA A 273 -0.65 3.14 -4.36
C ALA A 273 -1.41 2.91 -5.68
N ALA A 274 -2.46 2.05 -5.65
CA ALA A 274 -3.41 1.92 -6.75
C ALA A 274 -4.24 3.18 -7.01
N ALA A 275 -4.43 4.05 -6.01
CA ALA A 275 -5.08 5.36 -6.22
C ALA A 275 -4.13 6.37 -6.86
N ASP A 276 -2.83 6.25 -6.61
CA ASP A 276 -1.80 6.98 -7.32
C ASP A 276 -1.33 6.08 -8.47
N LYS A 277 -1.76 6.36 -9.69
CA LYS A 277 -1.55 5.56 -10.93
C LYS A 277 -0.07 5.26 -11.27
N ARG A 278 0.85 5.45 -10.33
CA ARG A 278 2.30 5.38 -10.48
C ARG A 278 2.95 4.17 -9.84
N VAL A 279 2.23 3.43 -9.01
CA VAL A 279 2.74 2.19 -8.41
C VAL A 279 1.74 1.07 -8.69
N TRP A 280 2.20 0.05 -9.39
CA TRP A 280 1.41 -1.13 -9.71
C TRP A 280 1.62 -2.16 -8.61
N TRP A 281 0.58 -2.38 -7.82
CA TRP A 281 0.48 -3.51 -6.92
C TRP A 281 -0.34 -4.59 -7.60
N ILE A 282 0.22 -5.75 -7.74
CA ILE A 282 -0.51 -6.94 -8.15
C ILE A 282 -0.56 -7.82 -6.91
N ASP A 283 -1.70 -7.77 -6.21
CA ASP A 283 -2.02 -8.75 -5.16
C ASP A 283 -2.12 -10.15 -5.76
#